data_26ce4545575d377a4ef6a7d0786d62ff
#
_entry.id   26ce4545575d377a4ef6a7d0786d62ff
#
_cell.length_a   1.000
_cell.length_b   1.000
_cell.length_c   1.000
_cell.angle_alpha   90.00
_cell.angle_beta   90.00
_cell.angle_gamma   90.00
#
_symmetry.space_group_name_H-M   'P 1'
#
loop_
_entity.id
_entity.type
_entity.pdbx_description
1 polymer ?
#
loop_
_entity_poly.entity_id
_entity_poly.type
_entity_poly.pdbx_seq_one_letter_code
_entity_poly.pdbx_strand_id
1 'polypeptide(L)'
;KEGIDPFAVQLVEDTSRNSATELMKMNEYIDVLIPRGGAGLIKSVVENATVGVIETGVGNCHIYVDETADFEMAKNIIVNAKTSRPSVCNAAESILINKNIAKEFLPPLYSELSDKGVTIYGCEETTKIIPCEKATEDDFYKEYLSLALSTKIVSSVDEAISHINKYGTHHSDSIISENKENVDRFLGGVDSAAVYHNASTRFTDGFEFGFGAEIGISTQKLHVRGPMGLDALTTYKYVILGDGQIR
;
A
#
# COMPACT_ATOMS: atom_id res chain seq x y z
N LYS A 1 -4.35 -36.81 -6.12
CA LYS A 1 -4.02 -38.00 -5.29
C LYS A 1 -4.41 -37.79 -3.83
N GLU A 2 -4.72 -36.54 -3.45
CA GLU A 2 -5.12 -36.11 -2.11
C GLU A 2 -6.65 -36.14 -1.90
N GLY A 3 -7.44 -36.69 -2.84
CA GLY A 3 -8.89 -36.75 -2.74
C GLY A 3 -9.60 -35.40 -2.91
N ILE A 4 -8.91 -34.38 -3.41
CA ILE A 4 -9.52 -33.07 -3.71
C ILE A 4 -10.32 -33.20 -5.01
N ASP A 5 -11.54 -32.63 -5.01
CA ASP A 5 -12.39 -32.55 -6.18
C ASP A 5 -11.63 -31.85 -7.34
N PRO A 6 -11.54 -32.45 -8.53
CA PRO A 6 -10.86 -31.82 -9.67
C PRO A 6 -11.49 -30.48 -10.08
N PHE A 7 -12.73 -30.19 -9.68
CA PHE A 7 -13.39 -28.92 -9.91
C PHE A 7 -13.14 -27.87 -8.81
N ALA A 8 -12.35 -28.20 -7.77
CA ALA A 8 -12.00 -27.23 -6.71
C ALA A 8 -11.19 -26.03 -7.23
N VAL A 9 -10.47 -26.20 -8.35
CA VAL A 9 -9.76 -25.12 -9.05
C VAL A 9 -10.12 -25.21 -10.54
N GLN A 10 -10.68 -24.14 -11.07
CA GLN A 10 -11.14 -24.09 -12.45
C GLN A 10 -10.52 -22.89 -13.18
N LEU A 11 -10.33 -23.01 -14.47
CA LEU A 11 -9.88 -21.96 -15.37
C LEU A 11 -11.00 -21.62 -16.36
N VAL A 12 -11.32 -20.34 -16.48
CA VAL A 12 -12.18 -19.84 -17.56
C VAL A 12 -11.32 -19.72 -18.82
N GLU A 13 -11.63 -20.53 -19.84
CA GLU A 13 -10.84 -20.58 -21.08
C GLU A 13 -11.09 -19.38 -22.00
N ASP A 14 -12.31 -18.81 -21.95
CA ASP A 14 -12.63 -17.60 -22.72
C ASP A 14 -12.00 -16.36 -22.10
N THR A 15 -11.02 -15.80 -22.78
CA THR A 15 -10.28 -14.59 -22.38
C THR A 15 -10.94 -13.29 -22.85
N SER A 16 -12.15 -13.34 -23.38
CA SER A 16 -12.88 -12.16 -23.85
C SER A 16 -13.30 -11.24 -22.69
N ARG A 17 -13.45 -9.94 -22.98
CA ARG A 17 -14.00 -8.99 -21.99
C ARG A 17 -15.46 -9.30 -21.63
N ASN A 18 -16.22 -9.90 -22.55
CA ASN A 18 -17.60 -10.30 -22.30
C ASN A 18 -17.68 -11.37 -21.24
N SER A 19 -16.86 -12.42 -21.36
CA SER A 19 -16.74 -13.48 -20.35
C SER A 19 -16.41 -12.92 -18.96
N ALA A 20 -15.44 -11.99 -18.87
CA ALA A 20 -15.13 -11.32 -17.62
C ALA A 20 -16.32 -10.52 -17.05
N THR A 21 -17.09 -9.84 -17.91
CA THR A 21 -18.29 -9.08 -17.50
C THR A 21 -19.42 -9.99 -17.02
N GLU A 22 -19.59 -11.15 -17.64
CA GLU A 22 -20.56 -12.16 -17.20
C GLU A 22 -20.17 -12.73 -15.84
N LEU A 23 -18.87 -13.07 -15.67
CA LEU A 23 -18.34 -13.58 -14.40
C LEU A 23 -18.62 -12.63 -13.22
N MET A 24 -18.52 -11.33 -13.45
CA MET A 24 -18.79 -10.29 -12.42
C MET A 24 -20.24 -10.30 -11.92
N LYS A 25 -21.16 -10.98 -12.60
CA LYS A 25 -22.59 -11.00 -12.30
C LYS A 25 -23.11 -12.39 -11.86
N MET A 26 -22.22 -13.37 -11.72
CA MET A 26 -22.59 -14.76 -11.42
C MET A 26 -22.79 -15.00 -9.92
N ASN A 27 -23.66 -14.22 -9.26
CA ASN A 27 -23.94 -14.31 -7.83
C ASN A 27 -24.45 -15.69 -7.35
N GLU A 28 -25.00 -16.51 -8.24
CA GLU A 28 -25.44 -17.87 -7.91
C GLU A 28 -24.28 -18.84 -7.73
N TYR A 29 -23.09 -18.50 -8.26
CA TYR A 29 -21.94 -19.41 -8.33
C TYR A 29 -20.68 -18.84 -7.66
N ILE A 30 -20.61 -17.52 -7.46
CA ILE A 30 -19.41 -16.83 -6.99
C ILE A 30 -19.77 -15.97 -5.78
N ASP A 31 -19.12 -16.23 -4.66
CA ASP A 31 -19.30 -15.47 -3.41
C ASP A 31 -18.49 -14.18 -3.41
N VAL A 32 -17.28 -14.19 -4.00
CA VAL A 32 -16.37 -13.03 -3.97
C VAL A 32 -15.49 -12.98 -5.22
N LEU A 33 -15.23 -11.76 -5.69
CA LEU A 33 -14.26 -11.46 -6.73
C LEU A 33 -13.04 -10.74 -6.12
N ILE A 34 -11.85 -11.17 -6.50
CA ILE A 34 -10.60 -10.54 -6.12
C ILE A 34 -9.86 -10.14 -7.41
N PRO A 35 -10.10 -8.94 -7.95
CA PRO A 35 -9.49 -8.52 -9.20
C PRO A 35 -7.99 -8.34 -9.05
N ARG A 36 -7.23 -8.84 -10.02
CA ARG A 36 -5.78 -8.69 -10.12
C ARG A 36 -5.42 -8.06 -11.45
N GLY A 37 -4.82 -6.87 -11.44
CA GLY A 37 -4.44 -6.15 -12.65
C GLY A 37 -4.25 -4.66 -12.41
N GLY A 38 -4.16 -3.89 -13.48
CA GLY A 38 -4.01 -2.43 -13.39
C GLY A 38 -5.29 -1.72 -12.91
N ALA A 39 -5.15 -0.46 -12.49
CA ALA A 39 -6.22 0.38 -11.93
C ALA A 39 -7.51 0.40 -12.77
N GLY A 40 -7.39 0.37 -14.11
CA GLY A 40 -8.56 0.36 -15.00
C GLY A 40 -9.39 -0.91 -14.90
N LEU A 41 -8.77 -2.09 -14.73
CA LEU A 41 -9.49 -3.34 -14.51
C LEU A 41 -10.18 -3.32 -13.14
N ILE A 42 -9.46 -2.95 -12.09
CA ILE A 42 -10.00 -2.91 -10.72
C ILE A 42 -11.21 -1.98 -10.67
N LYS A 43 -11.08 -0.77 -11.22
CA LYS A 43 -12.19 0.19 -11.32
C LYS A 43 -13.38 -0.40 -12.07
N SER A 44 -13.14 -1.04 -13.22
CA SER A 44 -14.22 -1.66 -14.01
C SER A 44 -14.95 -2.77 -13.24
N VAL A 45 -14.21 -3.60 -12.48
CA VAL A 45 -14.83 -4.64 -11.64
C VAL A 45 -15.67 -4.02 -10.54
N VAL A 46 -15.15 -3.05 -9.81
CA VAL A 46 -15.87 -2.36 -8.72
C VAL A 46 -17.15 -1.69 -9.20
N GLU A 47 -17.12 -1.06 -10.39
CA GLU A 47 -18.28 -0.34 -10.94
C GLU A 47 -19.34 -1.26 -11.56
N ASN A 48 -18.98 -2.45 -12.04
CA ASN A 48 -19.87 -3.30 -12.82
C ASN A 48 -20.23 -4.63 -12.17
N ALA A 49 -19.51 -5.06 -11.15
CA ALA A 49 -19.80 -6.33 -10.48
C ALA A 49 -21.05 -6.23 -9.61
N THR A 50 -21.86 -7.30 -9.62
CA THR A 50 -22.93 -7.52 -8.64
C THR A 50 -22.51 -8.55 -7.58
N VAL A 51 -21.49 -9.35 -7.86
CA VAL A 51 -20.77 -10.18 -6.89
C VAL A 51 -19.94 -9.29 -5.96
N GLY A 52 -19.84 -9.65 -4.68
CA GLY A 52 -18.99 -8.92 -3.72
C GLY A 52 -17.54 -8.83 -4.21
N VAL A 53 -16.92 -7.64 -4.11
CA VAL A 53 -15.55 -7.42 -4.59
C VAL A 53 -14.64 -7.09 -3.41
N ILE A 54 -13.49 -7.77 -3.34
CA ILE A 54 -12.38 -7.37 -2.50
C ILE A 54 -11.33 -6.71 -3.40
N GLU A 55 -11.20 -5.39 -3.27
CA GLU A 55 -10.25 -4.63 -4.07
C GLU A 55 -8.81 -4.87 -3.59
N THR A 56 -7.91 -5.13 -4.54
CA THR A 56 -6.47 -5.02 -4.33
C THR A 56 -6.02 -3.67 -4.86
N GLY A 57 -5.52 -2.81 -3.96
CA GLY A 57 -5.27 -1.40 -4.29
C GLY A 57 -3.96 -1.15 -5.03
N VAL A 58 -3.88 0.03 -5.63
CA VAL A 58 -2.65 0.71 -6.08
C VAL A 58 -1.86 1.14 -4.83
N GLY A 59 -0.53 1.10 -4.87
CA GLY A 59 0.32 1.38 -3.72
C GLY A 59 1.10 2.70 -3.81
N ASN A 60 0.47 3.85 -3.61
CA ASN A 60 1.20 5.10 -3.42
C ASN A 60 1.63 5.24 -1.95
N CYS A 61 2.68 4.48 -1.56
CA CYS A 61 3.16 4.41 -0.20
C CYS A 61 4.08 5.56 0.16
N HIS A 62 3.91 6.12 1.37
CA HIS A 62 4.69 7.27 1.85
C HIS A 62 5.61 6.91 3.00
N ILE A 63 6.75 7.59 3.08
CA ILE A 63 7.63 7.57 4.25
C ILE A 63 7.83 9.00 4.73
N TYR A 64 7.45 9.29 5.97
CA TYR A 64 7.70 10.58 6.62
C TYR A 64 8.92 10.48 7.52
N VAL A 65 9.88 11.36 7.28
CA VAL A 65 11.09 11.54 8.12
C VAL A 65 10.87 12.73 9.02
N ASP A 66 10.67 12.46 10.31
CA ASP A 66 10.44 13.45 11.34
C ASP A 66 11.74 14.15 11.78
N GLU A 67 11.63 15.28 12.46
CA GLU A 67 12.80 16.06 12.89
C GLU A 67 13.73 15.32 13.85
N THR A 68 13.24 14.30 14.56
CA THR A 68 14.00 13.50 15.51
C THR A 68 14.50 12.18 14.93
N ALA A 69 14.38 11.98 13.62
CA ALA A 69 14.75 10.72 12.97
C ALA A 69 16.27 10.47 13.05
N ASP A 70 16.66 9.22 13.27
CA ASP A 70 18.01 8.77 12.97
C ASP A 70 18.24 8.75 11.45
N PHE A 71 19.19 9.51 10.96
CA PHE A 71 19.43 9.72 9.52
C PHE A 71 19.92 8.48 8.81
N GLU A 72 20.74 7.66 9.44
CA GLU A 72 21.21 6.42 8.82
C GLU A 72 20.11 5.38 8.73
N MET A 73 19.30 5.24 9.78
CA MET A 73 18.10 4.42 9.77
C MET A 73 17.12 4.89 8.67
N ALA A 74 16.83 6.18 8.61
CA ALA A 74 15.92 6.78 7.63
C ALA A 74 16.38 6.52 6.19
N LYS A 75 17.65 6.75 5.91
CA LYS A 75 18.28 6.49 4.62
C LYS A 75 18.15 5.02 4.22
N ASN A 76 18.53 4.10 5.12
CA ASN A 76 18.46 2.66 4.87
C ASN A 76 17.03 2.20 4.58
N ILE A 77 16.04 2.67 5.37
CA ILE A 77 14.62 2.36 5.17
C ILE A 77 14.12 2.86 3.81
N ILE A 78 14.39 4.12 3.47
CA ILE A 78 13.94 4.73 2.22
C ILE A 78 14.56 4.02 1.02
N VAL A 79 15.87 3.79 1.05
CA VAL A 79 16.58 3.09 -0.04
C VAL A 79 16.04 1.67 -0.20
N ASN A 80 15.86 0.92 0.88
CA ASN A 80 15.24 -0.40 0.84
C ASN A 80 13.83 -0.33 0.26
N ALA A 81 12.98 0.57 0.76
CA ALA A 81 11.59 0.69 0.36
C ALA A 81 11.42 1.05 -1.13
N LYS A 82 12.35 1.83 -1.71
CA LYS A 82 12.27 2.23 -3.11
C LYS A 82 13.01 1.29 -4.07
N THR A 83 14.16 0.75 -3.68
CA THR A 83 15.06 0.12 -4.65
C THR A 83 15.10 -1.41 -4.61
N SER A 84 14.62 -2.04 -3.54
CA SER A 84 14.62 -3.50 -3.43
C SER A 84 13.72 -4.17 -4.49
N ARG A 85 12.56 -3.57 -4.77
CA ARG A 85 11.63 -4.01 -5.82
C ARG A 85 10.67 -2.86 -6.17
N PRO A 86 11.03 -1.97 -7.09
CA PRO A 86 10.28 -0.72 -7.32
C PRO A 86 8.90 -0.90 -7.95
N SER A 87 8.62 -2.06 -8.57
CA SER A 87 7.38 -2.33 -9.30
C SER A 87 6.28 -3.02 -8.49
N VAL A 88 6.39 -3.03 -7.15
CA VAL A 88 5.37 -3.62 -6.27
C VAL A 88 4.65 -2.56 -5.47
N CYS A 89 3.39 -2.83 -5.12
CA CYS A 89 2.47 -1.90 -4.49
C CYS A 89 2.90 -1.39 -3.10
N ASN A 90 3.80 -2.09 -2.40
CA ASN A 90 4.34 -1.66 -1.10
C ASN A 90 5.70 -0.95 -1.20
N ALA A 91 6.20 -0.67 -2.43
CA ALA A 91 7.37 0.18 -2.62
C ALA A 91 7.05 1.64 -2.26
N ALA A 92 8.04 2.37 -1.71
CA ALA A 92 7.84 3.79 -1.44
C ALA A 92 7.73 4.58 -2.75
N GLU A 93 6.72 5.44 -2.85
CA GLU A 93 6.46 6.30 -4.00
C GLU A 93 6.58 7.79 -3.66
N SER A 94 6.46 8.14 -2.37
CA SER A 94 6.57 9.50 -1.88
C SER A 94 7.34 9.58 -0.56
N ILE A 95 8.24 10.56 -0.46
CA ILE A 95 9.00 10.84 0.76
C ILE A 95 8.65 12.23 1.27
N LEU A 96 8.22 12.30 2.52
CA LEU A 96 7.95 13.55 3.22
C LEU A 96 9.08 13.81 4.22
N ILE A 97 9.61 15.02 4.24
CA ILE A 97 10.76 15.36 5.11
C ILE A 97 10.41 16.58 5.93
N ASN A 98 10.62 16.49 7.25
CA ASN A 98 10.44 17.64 8.12
C ASN A 98 11.40 18.77 7.72
N LYS A 99 10.87 19.99 7.64
CA LYS A 99 11.61 21.18 7.22
C LYS A 99 12.87 21.46 8.03
N ASN A 100 12.86 21.09 9.33
CA ASN A 100 13.95 21.38 10.24
C ASN A 100 15.22 20.57 9.91
N ILE A 101 15.06 19.39 9.29
CA ILE A 101 16.17 18.51 8.92
C ILE A 101 16.43 18.45 7.41
N ALA A 102 15.56 19.04 6.59
CA ALA A 102 15.59 18.86 5.13
C ALA A 102 16.94 19.26 4.51
N LYS A 103 17.57 20.35 4.96
CA LYS A 103 18.85 20.83 4.43
C LYS A 103 20.01 19.88 4.72
N GLU A 104 19.96 19.18 5.83
CA GLU A 104 21.01 18.25 6.26
C GLU A 104 20.75 16.84 5.70
N PHE A 105 19.52 16.38 5.73
CA PHE A 105 19.14 15.01 5.36
C PHE A 105 19.02 14.78 3.84
N LEU A 106 18.46 15.76 3.08
CA LEU A 106 18.22 15.56 1.64
C LEU A 106 19.48 15.33 0.80
N PRO A 107 20.60 16.07 0.96
CA PRO A 107 21.76 15.86 0.10
C PRO A 107 22.36 14.46 0.19
N PRO A 108 22.62 13.86 1.37
CA PRO A 108 23.13 12.48 1.44
C PRO A 108 22.10 11.44 0.96
N LEU A 109 20.81 11.64 1.20
CA LEU A 109 19.76 10.77 0.65
C LEU A 109 19.72 10.83 -0.88
N TYR A 110 19.79 12.03 -1.44
CA TYR A 110 19.82 12.23 -2.90
C TYR A 110 21.00 11.51 -3.54
N SER A 111 22.20 11.64 -2.96
CA SER A 111 23.39 10.98 -3.49
C SER A 111 23.16 9.46 -3.58
N GLU A 112 22.69 8.84 -2.51
CA GLU A 112 22.49 7.39 -2.47
C GLU A 112 21.38 6.90 -3.41
N LEU A 113 20.27 7.63 -3.50
CA LEU A 113 19.17 7.30 -4.41
C LEU A 113 19.59 7.50 -5.89
N SER A 114 20.34 8.57 -6.17
CA SER A 114 20.87 8.85 -7.52
C SER A 114 21.86 7.78 -7.99
N ASP A 115 22.74 7.32 -7.11
CA ASP A 115 23.69 6.24 -7.40
C ASP A 115 22.98 4.92 -7.76
N LYS A 116 21.75 4.75 -7.28
CA LYS A 116 20.88 3.62 -7.62
C LYS A 116 19.93 3.90 -8.82
N GLY A 117 20.09 5.04 -9.46
CA GLY A 117 19.32 5.42 -10.65
C GLY A 117 17.89 5.89 -10.34
N VAL A 118 17.60 6.33 -9.11
CA VAL A 118 16.27 6.84 -8.74
C VAL A 118 16.12 8.29 -9.17
N THR A 119 15.08 8.57 -9.96
CA THR A 119 14.65 9.93 -10.30
C THR A 119 13.79 10.50 -9.18
N ILE A 120 14.09 11.72 -8.72
CA ILE A 120 13.33 12.41 -7.69
C ILE A 120 12.54 13.58 -8.29
N TYR A 121 11.25 13.63 -8.00
CA TYR A 121 10.36 14.74 -8.31
C TYR A 121 10.11 15.54 -7.02
N GLY A 122 10.76 16.70 -6.88
CA GLY A 122 10.74 17.49 -5.64
C GLY A 122 9.79 18.67 -5.69
N CYS A 123 9.16 19.00 -4.54
CA CYS A 123 8.48 20.28 -4.40
C CYS A 123 9.45 21.46 -4.56
N GLU A 124 8.94 22.69 -4.62
CA GLU A 124 9.77 23.88 -4.82
C GLU A 124 10.87 24.04 -3.77
N GLU A 125 10.60 23.70 -2.49
CA GLU A 125 11.58 23.74 -1.44
C GLU A 125 12.67 22.68 -1.61
N THR A 126 12.29 21.48 -2.07
CA THR A 126 13.22 20.38 -2.35
C THR A 126 14.18 20.74 -3.49
N THR A 127 13.69 21.36 -4.57
CA THR A 127 14.52 21.76 -5.71
C THR A 127 15.55 22.84 -5.38
N LYS A 128 15.37 23.56 -4.26
CA LYS A 128 16.35 24.53 -3.75
C LYS A 128 17.51 23.88 -2.98
N ILE A 129 17.35 22.61 -2.59
CA ILE A 129 18.32 21.88 -1.75
C ILE A 129 19.08 20.83 -2.56
N ILE A 130 18.40 20.10 -3.44
CA ILE A 130 18.99 19.05 -4.28
C ILE A 130 18.65 19.26 -5.76
N PRO A 131 19.51 18.82 -6.70
CA PRO A 131 19.20 18.86 -8.13
C PRO A 131 18.23 17.72 -8.48
N CYS A 132 16.93 18.03 -8.54
CA CYS A 132 15.88 17.08 -8.87
C CYS A 132 14.85 17.70 -9.82
N GLU A 133 14.01 16.87 -10.45
CA GLU A 133 12.91 17.34 -11.28
C GLU A 133 11.86 18.07 -10.43
N LYS A 134 11.21 19.08 -11.00
CA LYS A 134 10.13 19.79 -10.28
C LYS A 134 8.85 18.95 -10.32
N ALA A 135 8.34 18.61 -9.14
CA ALA A 135 7.06 17.92 -9.00
C ALA A 135 5.87 18.83 -9.38
N THR A 136 4.88 18.23 -10.00
CA THR A 136 3.53 18.76 -10.17
C THR A 136 2.59 18.17 -9.11
N GLU A 137 1.35 18.64 -9.02
CA GLU A 137 0.35 18.05 -8.11
C GLU A 137 0.11 16.55 -8.42
N ASP A 138 0.12 16.18 -9.71
CA ASP A 138 -0.11 14.81 -10.16
C ASP A 138 0.99 13.85 -9.72
N ASP A 139 2.21 14.34 -9.54
CA ASP A 139 3.34 13.53 -9.08
C ASP A 139 3.16 13.01 -7.65
N PHE A 140 2.38 13.71 -6.81
CA PHE A 140 2.07 13.27 -5.46
C PHE A 140 0.98 12.19 -5.41
N TYR A 141 0.13 12.08 -6.45
CA TYR A 141 -0.87 11.00 -6.58
C TYR A 141 -0.31 9.74 -7.25
N LYS A 142 0.88 9.84 -7.83
CA LYS A 142 1.38 8.85 -8.78
C LYS A 142 2.03 7.65 -8.09
N GLU A 143 1.59 6.45 -8.48
CA GLU A 143 2.35 5.22 -8.29
C GLU A 143 3.29 5.05 -9.50
N TYR A 144 4.58 5.26 -9.30
CA TYR A 144 5.57 5.26 -10.39
C TYR A 144 5.89 3.85 -10.89
N LEU A 145 5.87 2.84 -10.00
CA LEU A 145 6.23 1.44 -10.28
C LEU A 145 7.63 1.27 -10.91
N SER A 146 8.50 2.23 -10.69
CA SER A 146 9.84 2.33 -11.27
C SER A 146 10.80 2.98 -10.27
N LEU A 147 12.07 3.13 -10.65
CA LEU A 147 13.06 3.88 -9.87
C LEU A 147 12.79 5.40 -9.97
N ALA A 148 11.64 5.82 -9.48
CA ALA A 148 11.23 7.20 -9.38
C ALA A 148 10.36 7.40 -8.13
N LEU A 149 10.40 8.57 -7.51
CA LEU A 149 9.57 8.93 -6.36
C LEU A 149 9.35 10.45 -6.29
N SER A 150 8.27 10.85 -5.60
CA SER A 150 8.05 12.24 -5.25
C SER A 150 8.66 12.59 -3.88
N THR A 151 9.04 13.85 -3.68
CA THR A 151 9.56 14.33 -2.40
C THR A 151 8.98 15.70 -2.05
N LYS A 152 8.46 15.83 -0.83
CA LYS A 152 7.93 17.10 -0.32
C LYS A 152 8.50 17.40 1.07
N ILE A 153 8.83 18.68 1.29
CA ILE A 153 9.16 19.21 2.61
C ILE A 153 7.86 19.62 3.30
N VAL A 154 7.69 19.15 4.53
CA VAL A 154 6.52 19.45 5.38
C VAL A 154 6.93 20.09 6.69
N SER A 155 6.04 20.87 7.28
CA SER A 155 6.34 21.65 8.48
C SER A 155 6.16 20.87 9.78
N SER A 156 5.38 19.80 9.77
CA SER A 156 5.01 19.04 10.97
C SER A 156 4.49 17.64 10.62
N VAL A 157 4.34 16.81 11.64
CA VAL A 157 3.67 15.50 11.52
C VAL A 157 2.22 15.64 11.04
N ASP A 158 1.50 16.69 11.44
CA ASP A 158 0.10 16.92 11.02
C ASP A 158 -0.01 17.24 9.52
N GLU A 159 0.94 18.01 8.98
CA GLU A 159 1.00 18.24 7.54
C GLU A 159 1.34 16.95 6.79
N ALA A 160 2.23 16.12 7.34
CA ALA A 160 2.55 14.81 6.77
C ALA A 160 1.32 13.90 6.73
N ILE A 161 0.59 13.79 7.85
CA ILE A 161 -0.67 13.02 7.94
C ILE A 161 -1.70 13.53 6.92
N SER A 162 -1.88 14.85 6.84
CA SER A 162 -2.83 15.47 5.90
C SER A 162 -2.45 15.19 4.45
N HIS A 163 -1.16 15.23 4.13
CA HIS A 163 -0.64 14.92 2.80
C HIS A 163 -0.88 13.45 2.45
N ILE A 164 -0.51 12.53 3.34
CA ILE A 164 -0.68 11.08 3.14
C ILE A 164 -2.15 10.72 2.94
N ASN A 165 -3.04 11.25 3.79
CA ASN A 165 -4.48 10.97 3.68
C ASN A 165 -5.11 11.57 2.41
N LYS A 166 -4.50 12.64 1.84
CA LYS A 166 -4.95 13.24 0.58
C LYS A 166 -4.43 12.50 -0.66
N TYR A 167 -3.15 12.15 -0.70
CA TYR A 167 -2.46 11.67 -1.90
C TYR A 167 -2.21 10.16 -1.89
N GLY A 168 -2.18 9.56 -0.71
CA GLY A 168 -1.99 8.12 -0.52
C GLY A 168 -3.18 7.29 -1.00
N THR A 169 -2.93 6.02 -1.14
CA THR A 169 -3.91 5.02 -1.57
C THR A 169 -4.39 4.13 -0.43
N HIS A 170 -4.12 4.52 0.80
CA HIS A 170 -4.44 3.76 2.02
C HIS A 170 -3.77 2.38 2.11
N HIS A 171 -2.61 2.24 1.46
CA HIS A 171 -1.90 0.95 1.41
C HIS A 171 -0.95 0.79 2.60
N SER A 172 0.21 1.44 2.57
CA SER A 172 1.26 1.26 3.57
C SER A 172 2.07 2.54 3.71
N ASP A 173 2.13 3.09 4.92
CA ASP A 173 2.84 4.33 5.17
C ASP A 173 3.68 4.22 6.44
N SER A 174 4.82 4.92 6.49
CA SER A 174 5.78 4.83 7.58
C SER A 174 6.18 6.20 8.10
N ILE A 175 6.39 6.29 9.40
CA ILE A 175 7.11 7.39 10.06
C ILE A 175 8.46 6.90 10.57
N ILE A 176 9.49 7.73 10.40
CA ILE A 176 10.80 7.54 11.02
C ILE A 176 11.02 8.66 12.02
N SER A 177 11.06 8.31 13.29
CA SER A 177 11.07 9.28 14.40
C SER A 177 11.48 8.63 15.71
N GLU A 178 12.14 9.40 16.57
CA GLU A 178 12.37 9.07 17.97
C GLU A 178 11.41 9.83 18.92
N ASN A 179 10.55 10.69 18.38
CA ASN A 179 9.55 11.43 19.16
C ASN A 179 8.25 10.59 19.29
N LYS A 180 8.05 10.01 20.47
CA LYS A 180 6.89 9.16 20.75
C LYS A 180 5.55 9.85 20.49
N GLU A 181 5.40 11.13 20.80
CA GLU A 181 4.16 11.87 20.59
C GLU A 181 3.84 11.97 19.09
N ASN A 182 4.84 12.31 18.26
CA ASN A 182 4.68 12.37 16.81
C ASN A 182 4.39 10.98 16.23
N VAL A 183 5.02 9.92 16.76
CA VAL A 183 4.75 8.53 16.37
C VAL A 183 3.30 8.16 16.67
N ASP A 184 2.83 8.37 17.91
CA ASP A 184 1.46 8.02 18.31
C ASP A 184 0.42 8.81 17.47
N ARG A 185 0.68 10.09 17.17
CA ARG A 185 -0.15 10.92 16.28
C ARG A 185 -0.19 10.39 14.86
N PHE A 186 0.95 10.01 14.31
CA PHE A 186 1.06 9.46 12.95
C PHE A 186 0.33 8.12 12.84
N LEU A 187 0.60 7.19 13.76
CA LEU A 187 -0.02 5.86 13.76
C LEU A 187 -1.55 5.93 13.91
N GLY A 188 -2.04 6.90 14.69
CA GLY A 188 -3.49 7.12 14.87
C GLY A 188 -4.14 7.98 13.78
N GLY A 189 -3.38 8.82 13.08
CA GLY A 189 -3.90 9.81 12.14
C GLY A 189 -3.83 9.40 10.66
N VAL A 190 -2.92 8.50 10.30
CA VAL A 190 -2.81 7.97 8.93
C VAL A 190 -3.80 6.84 8.71
N ASP A 191 -4.67 6.99 7.70
CA ASP A 191 -5.71 6.02 7.38
C ASP A 191 -5.24 5.02 6.32
N SER A 192 -4.25 4.19 6.66
CA SER A 192 -3.72 3.15 5.78
C SER A 192 -3.90 1.75 6.34
N ALA A 193 -3.88 0.74 5.47
CA ALA A 193 -4.06 -0.66 5.85
C ALA A 193 -2.90 -1.17 6.74
N ALA A 194 -1.70 -0.62 6.52
CA ALA A 194 -0.54 -0.85 7.37
C ALA A 194 0.18 0.49 7.65
N VAL A 195 0.41 0.79 8.93
CA VAL A 195 1.13 1.99 9.36
C VAL A 195 2.31 1.58 10.21
N TYR A 196 3.49 2.09 9.87
CA TYR A 196 4.77 1.66 10.43
C TYR A 196 5.47 2.77 11.21
N HIS A 197 6.19 2.36 12.22
CA HIS A 197 7.19 3.17 12.90
C HIS A 197 8.58 2.54 12.73
N ASN A 198 9.53 3.31 12.23
CA ASN A 198 10.94 2.90 12.04
C ASN A 198 11.10 1.59 11.25
N ALA A 199 10.24 1.36 10.25
CA ALA A 199 10.30 0.17 9.41
C ALA A 199 9.92 0.49 7.96
N SER A 200 10.43 -0.33 7.04
CA SER A 200 10.15 -0.22 5.61
C SER A 200 8.71 -0.64 5.28
N THR A 201 8.05 0.07 4.38
CA THR A 201 6.74 -0.30 3.84
C THR A 201 6.74 -1.65 3.12
N ARG A 202 7.94 -2.15 2.76
CA ARG A 202 8.15 -3.48 2.16
C ARG A 202 7.72 -4.65 3.05
N PHE A 203 7.55 -4.43 4.35
CA PHE A 203 7.02 -5.45 5.27
C PHE A 203 5.53 -5.73 5.09
N THR A 204 4.76 -4.93 4.33
CA THR A 204 3.37 -5.24 4.02
C THR A 204 3.30 -6.39 3.02
N ASP A 205 3.43 -7.60 3.51
CA ASP A 205 3.51 -8.84 2.76
C ASP A 205 2.97 -9.99 3.60
N GLY A 206 2.18 -10.89 3.00
CA GLY A 206 1.53 -11.97 3.73
C GLY A 206 2.50 -12.99 4.32
N PHE A 207 3.68 -13.18 3.72
CA PHE A 207 4.72 -14.04 4.30
C PHE A 207 5.42 -13.35 5.46
N GLU A 208 5.76 -12.07 5.32
CA GLU A 208 6.37 -11.29 6.40
C GLU A 208 5.43 -11.15 7.61
N PHE A 209 4.12 -11.05 7.37
CA PHE A 209 3.10 -11.05 8.45
C PHE A 209 2.80 -12.43 9.03
N GLY A 210 3.42 -13.49 8.50
CA GLY A 210 3.23 -14.85 9.00
C GLY A 210 1.95 -15.54 8.54
N PHE A 211 1.26 -15.02 7.52
CA PHE A 211 0.03 -15.62 6.98
C PHE A 211 0.30 -16.82 6.05
N GLY A 212 1.56 -17.08 5.69
CA GLY A 212 1.97 -18.22 4.87
C GLY A 212 1.56 -18.18 3.40
N ALA A 213 0.82 -17.15 2.99
CA ALA A 213 0.41 -16.88 1.61
C ALA A 213 -0.02 -15.43 1.47
N GLU A 214 -0.08 -14.93 0.22
CA GLU A 214 -0.72 -13.67 -0.11
C GLU A 214 -1.40 -13.76 -1.47
N ILE A 215 -2.72 -13.45 -1.50
CA ILE A 215 -3.44 -13.27 -2.76
C ILE A 215 -3.45 -11.81 -3.20
N GLY A 216 -3.16 -10.89 -2.30
CA GLY A 216 -3.07 -9.45 -2.52
C GLY A 216 -3.25 -8.66 -1.24
N ILE A 217 -3.18 -7.34 -1.37
CA ILE A 217 -3.29 -6.40 -0.27
C ILE A 217 -4.51 -5.51 -0.54
N SER A 218 -5.51 -5.58 0.34
CA SER A 218 -6.71 -4.77 0.22
C SER A 218 -6.56 -3.45 0.95
N THR A 219 -6.94 -2.35 0.29
CA THR A 219 -6.94 -1.00 0.87
C THR A 219 -8.33 -0.55 1.29
N GLN A 220 -9.37 -1.34 0.99
CA GLN A 220 -10.75 -1.02 1.35
C GLN A 220 -11.00 -1.09 2.86
N LYS A 221 -12.07 -0.42 3.34
CA LYS A 221 -12.47 -0.44 4.75
C LYS A 221 -13.47 -1.54 5.09
N LEU A 222 -14.01 -2.23 4.10
CA LEU A 222 -14.73 -3.48 4.31
C LEU A 222 -13.73 -4.61 4.62
N HIS A 223 -14.18 -5.61 5.35
CA HIS A 223 -13.39 -6.80 5.57
C HIS A 223 -13.16 -7.53 4.22
N VAL A 224 -11.95 -7.86 3.82
CA VAL A 224 -10.70 -7.79 4.58
C VAL A 224 -9.91 -6.53 4.19
N ARG A 225 -9.06 -6.01 5.10
CA ARG A 225 -8.14 -4.89 4.87
C ARG A 225 -6.69 -5.32 5.15
N GLY A 226 -5.74 -4.90 4.32
CA GLY A 226 -4.33 -5.31 4.40
C GLY A 226 -4.02 -6.58 3.61
N PRO A 227 -2.88 -7.23 3.88
CA PRO A 227 -2.49 -8.48 3.23
C PRO A 227 -3.50 -9.60 3.49
N MET A 228 -3.83 -10.37 2.45
CA MET A 228 -4.82 -11.45 2.50
C MET A 228 -4.13 -12.81 2.35
N GLY A 229 -4.07 -13.56 3.45
CA GLY A 229 -3.66 -14.96 3.48
C GLY A 229 -4.84 -15.93 3.40
N LEU A 230 -4.64 -17.18 3.82
CA LEU A 230 -5.66 -18.24 3.75
C LEU A 230 -6.90 -17.91 4.58
N ASP A 231 -6.76 -17.37 5.78
CA ASP A 231 -7.88 -17.04 6.66
C ASP A 231 -8.81 -15.98 6.03
N ALA A 232 -8.25 -15.03 5.26
CA ALA A 232 -9.01 -14.01 4.58
C ALA A 232 -9.88 -14.54 3.42
N LEU A 233 -9.58 -15.73 2.91
CA LEU A 233 -10.31 -16.40 1.83
C LEU A 233 -11.36 -17.36 2.35
N THR A 234 -11.54 -17.47 3.67
CA THR A 234 -12.49 -18.38 4.30
C THR A 234 -13.47 -17.61 5.16
N THR A 235 -14.60 -18.24 5.46
CA THR A 235 -15.59 -17.73 6.41
C THR A 235 -16.06 -18.86 7.31
N TYR A 236 -16.85 -18.55 8.30
CA TYR A 236 -17.36 -19.52 9.27
C TYR A 236 -18.87 -19.51 9.32
N LYS A 237 -19.45 -20.62 9.75
CA LYS A 237 -20.84 -20.75 10.12
C LYS A 237 -20.98 -21.20 11.57
N TYR A 238 -22.02 -20.76 12.23
CA TYR A 238 -22.35 -21.26 13.56
C TYR A 238 -23.13 -22.57 13.43
N VAL A 239 -22.73 -23.58 14.19
CA VAL A 239 -23.47 -24.84 14.33
C VAL A 239 -23.96 -24.92 15.76
N ILE A 240 -25.25 -24.88 15.95
CA ILE A 240 -25.90 -24.92 17.26
C ILE A 240 -26.60 -26.28 17.39
N LEU A 241 -26.18 -27.05 18.36
CA LEU A 241 -26.80 -28.32 18.72
C LEU A 241 -27.65 -28.11 19.97
N GLY A 242 -28.94 -28.42 19.88
CA GLY A 242 -29.89 -28.25 20.97
C GLY A 242 -30.70 -29.51 21.21
N ASP A 243 -31.38 -29.59 22.38
CA ASP A 243 -32.26 -30.66 22.79
C ASP A 243 -33.66 -30.15 23.19
N GLY A 244 -34.09 -29.02 22.61
CA GLY A 244 -35.44 -28.45 22.84
C GLY A 244 -35.46 -27.10 23.55
N GLN A 245 -34.29 -26.42 23.64
CA GLN A 245 -34.27 -25.06 24.23
C GLN A 245 -35.13 -24.10 23.39
N ILE A 246 -35.88 -23.25 24.08
CA ILE A 246 -36.70 -22.17 23.54
C ILE A 246 -36.21 -20.82 24.08
N ARG A 247 -36.51 -19.73 23.36
CA ARG A 247 -36.26 -18.35 23.78
C ARG A 247 -37.56 -17.64 24.03
#